data_9e8d2c296923479c5dda6f5600ad3eb1
#
_entry.id   9e8d2c296923479c5dda6f5600ad3eb1
#
_cell.length_a   1.000
_cell.length_b   1.000
_cell.length_c   1.000
_cell.angle_alpha   90.00
_cell.angle_beta   90.00
_cell.angle_gamma   90.00
#
_symmetry.space_group_name_H-M   'P 1'
#
loop_
_entity.id
_entity.type
_entity.pdbx_description
1 polymer ?
#
loop_
_entity_poly.entity_id
_entity_poly.type
_entity_poly.pdbx_seq_one_letter_code
_entity_poly.pdbx_strand_id
1 'polypeptide(L)'
;RVGITGTTKMNAQPTKTMFSEEKLRTLLLKRIRSVYVPSSVYRIQLNRDFTFKHAIDIIPYLKGLGVEALYCSPYFQAAPGSMHGYNITDPNRINPEIGSSEDYEQFCGVLSQNGLNQIVDVVPNHMGVVGNNNSWWYDVLENGPSSPYARYFDIDWKPGNQELLGKVL
;
A
#
# COMPACT_ATOMS: atom_id res chain seq x y z
N ARG A 1 17.48 20.71 -59.88
CA ARG A 1 17.97 21.22 -58.57
C ARG A 1 16.87 22.09 -57.98
N VAL A 2 16.18 21.59 -56.97
CA VAL A 2 15.33 22.40 -56.14
C VAL A 2 15.71 22.03 -54.71
N GLY A 3 16.34 22.96 -54.00
CA GLY A 3 16.69 22.85 -52.60
C GLY A 3 15.47 23.20 -51.77
N ILE A 4 15.17 22.38 -50.79
CA ILE A 4 14.22 22.69 -49.73
C ILE A 4 14.98 22.59 -48.42
N THR A 5 15.44 23.72 -47.90
CA THR A 5 15.89 23.89 -46.52
C THR A 5 14.77 24.61 -45.76
N GLY A 6 14.08 23.86 -44.95
CA GLY A 6 13.08 24.39 -44.03
C GLY A 6 13.20 23.73 -42.68
N THR A 7 14.20 24.14 -41.87
CA THR A 7 14.28 23.76 -40.47
C THR A 7 13.32 24.61 -39.66
N THR A 8 12.13 24.05 -39.39
CA THR A 8 11.17 24.67 -38.46
C THR A 8 11.70 24.44 -37.03
N LYS A 9 12.29 25.48 -36.44
CA LYS A 9 12.58 25.52 -35.01
C LYS A 9 11.25 25.53 -34.25
N MET A 10 10.90 24.42 -33.63
CA MET A 10 9.83 24.41 -32.63
C MET A 10 10.30 25.25 -31.43
N ASN A 11 9.73 26.43 -31.30
CA ASN A 11 9.84 27.24 -30.09
C ASN A 11 9.03 26.53 -28.98
N ALA A 12 9.70 25.72 -28.15
CA ALA A 12 9.15 25.26 -26.91
C ALA A 12 9.01 26.48 -26.00
N GLN A 13 7.77 26.94 -25.79
CA GLN A 13 7.48 27.93 -24.78
C GLN A 13 7.84 27.34 -23.40
N PRO A 14 8.53 28.08 -22.54
CA PRO A 14 8.81 27.60 -21.18
C PRO A 14 7.49 27.46 -20.44
N THR A 15 7.18 26.24 -19.99
CA THR A 15 6.07 25.99 -19.07
C THR A 15 6.23 26.91 -17.87
N LYS A 16 5.27 27.80 -17.68
CA LYS A 16 5.23 28.79 -16.62
C LYS A 16 5.27 28.03 -15.29
N THR A 17 6.44 27.98 -14.66
CA THR A 17 6.60 27.37 -13.32
C THR A 17 5.73 28.16 -12.37
N MET A 18 4.69 27.52 -11.79
CA MET A 18 3.65 28.16 -10.99
C MET A 18 4.20 28.75 -9.68
N PHE A 19 5.42 28.40 -9.32
CA PHE A 19 6.14 28.90 -8.14
C PHE A 19 7.61 29.16 -8.45
N SER A 20 8.18 30.22 -7.85
CA SER A 20 9.65 30.43 -7.90
C SER A 20 10.36 29.33 -7.13
N GLU A 21 11.60 29.02 -7.51
CA GLU A 21 12.43 28.01 -6.83
C GLU A 21 12.56 28.29 -5.33
N GLU A 22 12.73 29.54 -4.96
CA GLU A 22 12.81 29.99 -3.55
C GLU A 22 11.50 29.70 -2.78
N LYS A 23 10.35 29.93 -3.41
CA LYS A 23 9.04 29.60 -2.81
C LYS A 23 8.85 28.10 -2.63
N LEU A 24 9.25 27.31 -3.63
CA LEU A 24 9.21 25.84 -3.53
C LEU A 24 10.13 25.35 -2.43
N ARG A 25 11.35 25.86 -2.34
CA ARG A 25 12.31 25.53 -1.29
C ARG A 25 11.74 25.85 0.10
N THR A 26 11.16 27.03 0.26
CA THR A 26 10.55 27.47 1.52
C THR A 26 9.40 26.56 1.93
N LEU A 27 8.50 26.21 0.99
CA LEU A 27 7.40 25.30 1.23
C LEU A 27 7.87 23.88 1.59
N LEU A 28 8.89 23.37 0.90
CA LEU A 28 9.49 22.07 1.19
C LEU A 28 10.15 22.04 2.57
N LEU A 29 10.94 23.07 2.92
CA LEU A 29 11.57 23.16 4.23
C LEU A 29 10.53 23.26 5.36
N LYS A 30 9.45 24.04 5.14
CA LYS A 30 8.33 24.10 6.09
C LYS A 30 7.67 22.74 6.25
N ARG A 31 7.45 22.01 5.16
CA ARG A 31 6.86 20.66 5.17
C ARG A 31 7.76 19.65 5.89
N ILE A 32 9.05 19.64 5.58
CA ILE A 32 10.02 18.74 6.23
C ILE A 32 10.09 18.99 7.74
N ARG A 33 10.10 20.26 8.16
CA ARG A 33 10.12 20.62 9.59
C ARG A 33 8.80 20.32 10.33
N SER A 34 7.70 20.16 9.59
CA SER A 34 6.40 19.79 10.15
C SER A 34 6.15 18.26 10.14
N VAL A 35 7.11 17.45 9.64
CA VAL A 35 7.00 16.00 9.69
C VAL A 35 7.14 15.56 11.14
N TYR A 36 6.09 14.94 11.65
CA TYR A 36 6.12 14.29 12.94
C TYR A 36 7.00 13.04 12.86
N VAL A 37 7.99 12.95 13.73
CA VAL A 37 8.83 11.78 13.90
C VAL A 37 8.59 11.26 15.32
N PRO A 38 7.97 10.09 15.51
CA PRO A 38 7.72 9.54 16.83
C PRO A 38 9.05 9.21 17.52
N SER A 39 9.16 9.52 18.82
CA SER A 39 10.32 9.17 19.64
C SER A 39 10.31 7.70 20.04
N SER A 40 9.14 7.07 20.02
CA SER A 40 8.94 5.67 20.37
C SER A 40 7.84 5.03 19.51
N VAL A 41 8.10 3.82 19.03
CA VAL A 41 7.17 3.03 18.22
C VAL A 41 6.99 1.66 18.83
N TYR A 42 5.76 1.20 18.96
CA TYR A 42 5.43 -0.14 19.45
C TYR A 42 4.82 -0.99 18.34
N ARG A 43 5.39 -2.17 18.09
CA ARG A 43 4.90 -3.10 17.06
C ARG A 43 3.76 -3.95 17.60
N ILE A 44 2.63 -3.98 16.87
CA ILE A 44 1.49 -4.85 17.15
C ILE A 44 1.27 -5.81 15.99
N GLN A 45 1.15 -7.09 16.31
CA GLN A 45 0.74 -8.12 15.37
C GLN A 45 -0.76 -8.36 15.49
N LEU A 46 -1.51 -7.95 14.45
CA LEU A 46 -2.96 -8.21 14.35
C LEU A 46 -3.20 -9.56 13.66
N ASN A 47 -4.14 -10.30 14.19
CA ASN A 47 -4.66 -11.55 13.64
C ASN A 47 -6.00 -11.86 14.33
N ARG A 48 -6.59 -13.04 14.05
CA ARG A 48 -7.87 -13.45 14.64
C ARG A 48 -7.85 -13.54 16.17
N ASP A 49 -6.69 -13.77 16.77
CA ASP A 49 -6.54 -13.91 18.24
C ASP A 49 -6.21 -12.55 18.89
N PHE A 50 -5.80 -11.56 18.09
CA PHE A 50 -5.51 -10.18 18.52
C PHE A 50 -6.01 -9.17 17.48
N THR A 51 -7.23 -8.71 17.65
CA THR A 51 -7.97 -7.85 16.73
C THR A 51 -7.83 -6.37 17.05
N PHE A 52 -8.45 -5.47 16.26
CA PHE A 52 -8.54 -4.04 16.58
C PHE A 52 -9.13 -3.79 17.98
N LYS A 53 -10.12 -4.59 18.41
CA LYS A 53 -10.72 -4.45 19.76
C LYS A 53 -9.69 -4.72 20.85
N HIS A 54 -8.94 -5.79 20.73
CA HIS A 54 -7.87 -6.08 21.69
C HIS A 54 -6.76 -5.00 21.67
N ALA A 55 -6.47 -4.44 20.48
CA ALA A 55 -5.51 -3.35 20.37
C ALA A 55 -6.01 -2.08 21.07
N ILE A 56 -7.32 -1.76 20.98
CA ILE A 56 -7.94 -0.65 21.70
C ILE A 56 -7.76 -0.79 23.22
N ASP A 57 -7.94 -1.99 23.75
CA ASP A 57 -7.86 -2.26 25.19
C ASP A 57 -6.48 -1.96 25.79
N ILE A 58 -5.41 -2.12 25.00
CA ILE A 58 -4.05 -1.88 25.48
C ILE A 58 -3.54 -0.45 25.24
N ILE A 59 -4.27 0.40 24.50
CA ILE A 59 -3.84 1.78 24.21
C ILE A 59 -3.51 2.58 25.47
N PRO A 60 -4.34 2.58 26.55
CA PRO A 60 -4.02 3.31 27.77
C PRO A 60 -2.70 2.87 28.41
N TYR A 61 -2.42 1.57 28.39
CA TYR A 61 -1.15 1.01 28.88
C TYR A 61 0.04 1.49 28.03
N LEU A 62 -0.06 1.41 26.70
CA LEU A 62 0.99 1.87 25.79
C LEU A 62 1.25 3.36 25.92
N LYS A 63 0.18 4.15 26.11
CA LYS A 63 0.30 5.59 26.40
C LYS A 63 1.06 5.83 27.70
N GLY A 64 0.76 5.06 28.75
CA GLY A 64 1.45 5.13 30.02
C GLY A 64 2.93 4.76 29.95
N LEU A 65 3.31 3.90 29.00
CA LEU A 65 4.72 3.57 28.68
C LEU A 65 5.44 4.67 27.89
N GLY A 66 4.73 5.72 27.42
CA GLY A 66 5.31 6.76 26.59
C GLY A 66 5.43 6.39 25.10
N VAL A 67 4.65 5.41 24.63
CA VAL A 67 4.57 5.09 23.19
C VAL A 67 3.88 6.24 22.46
N GLU A 68 4.47 6.68 21.35
CA GLU A 68 3.94 7.76 20.52
C GLU A 68 3.29 7.28 19.22
N ALA A 69 3.72 6.14 18.70
CA ALA A 69 3.12 5.57 17.51
C ALA A 69 3.02 4.04 17.60
N LEU A 70 1.96 3.49 16.99
CA LEU A 70 1.81 2.06 16.79
C LEU A 70 2.23 1.70 15.36
N TYR A 71 3.02 0.64 15.24
CA TYR A 71 3.34 -0.02 13.98
C TYR A 71 2.59 -1.36 13.94
N CYS A 72 1.47 -1.39 13.25
CA CYS A 72 0.65 -2.59 13.17
C CYS A 72 1.01 -3.42 11.93
N SER A 73 0.78 -4.75 12.00
CA SER A 73 0.82 -5.62 10.83
C SER A 73 -0.22 -5.19 9.79
N PRO A 74 -0.13 -5.66 8.51
CA PRO A 74 -1.03 -5.24 7.45
C PRO A 74 -2.51 -5.39 7.80
N TYR A 75 -3.32 -4.41 7.37
CA TYR A 75 -4.76 -4.36 7.66
C TYR A 75 -5.62 -5.00 6.57
N PHE A 76 -5.09 -5.15 5.35
CA PHE A 76 -5.86 -5.64 4.22
C PHE A 76 -6.15 -7.14 4.31
N GLN A 77 -7.20 -7.56 3.61
CA GLN A 77 -7.67 -8.93 3.63
C GLN A 77 -6.55 -9.88 3.20
N ALA A 78 -6.11 -10.71 4.13
CA ALA A 78 -5.12 -11.77 3.91
C ALA A 78 -5.81 -13.11 3.65
N ALA A 79 -5.04 -14.12 3.31
CA ALA A 79 -5.53 -15.49 3.21
C ALA A 79 -6.15 -15.93 4.56
N PRO A 80 -7.28 -16.65 4.56
CA PRO A 80 -7.93 -17.12 5.77
C PRO A 80 -6.98 -17.87 6.71
N GLY A 81 -7.05 -17.54 7.99
CA GLY A 81 -6.18 -18.11 9.02
C GLY A 81 -4.77 -17.55 9.06
N SER A 82 -4.47 -16.48 8.28
CA SER A 82 -3.16 -15.84 8.30
C SER A 82 -2.88 -15.19 9.65
N MET A 83 -1.85 -15.66 10.34
CA MET A 83 -1.44 -15.09 11.63
C MET A 83 -0.51 -13.90 11.49
N HIS A 84 -0.01 -13.60 10.29
CA HIS A 84 0.95 -12.53 10.03
C HIS A 84 0.41 -11.40 9.13
N GLY A 85 -0.60 -11.65 8.28
CA GLY A 85 -1.28 -10.64 7.45
C GLY A 85 -0.55 -10.25 6.16
N TYR A 86 0.61 -10.84 5.82
CA TYR A 86 1.40 -10.42 4.65
C TYR A 86 1.00 -11.09 3.34
N ASN A 87 0.19 -12.15 3.38
CA ASN A 87 -0.33 -12.84 2.20
C ASN A 87 -1.68 -12.26 1.77
N ILE A 88 -1.66 -10.99 1.37
CA ILE A 88 -2.85 -10.23 0.98
C ILE A 88 -3.56 -10.88 -0.22
N THR A 89 -4.85 -11.09 -0.12
CA THR A 89 -5.70 -11.64 -1.17
C THR A 89 -6.67 -10.61 -1.76
N ASP A 90 -7.00 -9.55 -1.01
CA ASP A 90 -7.77 -8.41 -1.50
C ASP A 90 -7.25 -7.11 -0.86
N PRO A 91 -6.60 -6.23 -1.65
CA PRO A 91 -6.05 -4.97 -1.14
C PRO A 91 -7.11 -3.86 -0.97
N ASN A 92 -8.37 -4.11 -1.34
CA ASN A 92 -9.44 -3.13 -1.25
C ASN A 92 -10.32 -3.31 -0.01
N ARG A 93 -10.05 -4.30 0.82
CA ARG A 93 -10.85 -4.64 1.98
C ARG A 93 -9.99 -4.78 3.23
N ILE A 94 -10.55 -4.40 4.37
CA ILE A 94 -9.99 -4.74 5.69
C ILE A 94 -10.14 -6.25 5.90
N ASN A 95 -9.13 -6.86 6.50
CA ASN A 95 -9.15 -8.28 6.85
C ASN A 95 -10.25 -8.54 7.91
N PRO A 96 -11.30 -9.29 7.59
CA PRO A 96 -12.40 -9.55 8.53
C PRO A 96 -11.97 -10.33 9.78
N GLU A 97 -10.83 -11.02 9.73
CA GLU A 97 -10.31 -11.72 10.91
C GLU A 97 -9.69 -10.79 11.95
N ILE A 98 -9.34 -9.55 11.59
CA ILE A 98 -8.82 -8.56 12.55
C ILE A 98 -9.86 -7.52 12.96
N GLY A 99 -10.99 -7.48 12.28
CA GLY A 99 -12.14 -6.60 12.59
C GLY A 99 -12.82 -6.04 11.35
N SER A 100 -13.90 -5.30 11.57
CA SER A 100 -14.62 -4.59 10.52
C SER A 100 -14.03 -3.21 10.21
N SER A 101 -14.57 -2.52 9.20
CA SER A 101 -14.23 -1.12 8.93
C SER A 101 -14.60 -0.21 10.10
N GLU A 102 -15.71 -0.48 10.75
CA GLU A 102 -16.16 0.25 11.94
C GLU A 102 -15.22 0.04 13.13
N ASP A 103 -14.73 -1.20 13.33
CA ASP A 103 -13.73 -1.51 14.36
C ASP A 103 -12.41 -0.75 14.09
N TYR A 104 -12.01 -0.63 12.81
CA TYR A 104 -10.84 0.17 12.41
C TYR A 104 -11.04 1.66 12.66
N GLU A 105 -12.22 2.21 12.31
CA GLU A 105 -12.54 3.61 12.59
C GLU A 105 -12.53 3.90 14.10
N GLN A 106 -13.08 3.01 14.89
CA GLN A 106 -13.04 3.10 16.37
C GLN A 106 -11.60 3.08 16.86
N PHE A 107 -10.78 2.17 16.37
CA PHE A 107 -9.35 2.07 16.71
C PHE A 107 -8.61 3.38 16.39
N CYS A 108 -8.82 3.94 15.19
CA CYS A 108 -8.25 5.23 14.81
C CYS A 108 -8.71 6.37 15.72
N GLY A 109 -9.99 6.38 16.09
CA GLY A 109 -10.57 7.37 17.00
C GLY A 109 -9.92 7.31 18.40
N VAL A 110 -9.74 6.11 18.95
CA VAL A 110 -9.11 5.92 20.26
C VAL A 110 -7.63 6.28 20.23
N LEU A 111 -6.89 5.95 19.16
CA LEU A 111 -5.52 6.41 18.99
C LEU A 111 -5.43 7.93 19.03
N SER A 112 -6.26 8.60 18.23
CA SER A 112 -6.31 10.06 18.15
C SER A 112 -6.61 10.72 19.49
N GLN A 113 -7.61 10.20 20.23
CA GLN A 113 -7.97 10.70 21.57
C GLN A 113 -6.85 10.56 22.59
N ASN A 114 -5.98 9.56 22.42
CA ASN A 114 -4.82 9.34 23.28
C ASN A 114 -3.55 10.01 22.75
N GLY A 115 -3.61 10.72 21.62
CA GLY A 115 -2.47 11.38 20.99
C GLY A 115 -1.42 10.42 20.45
N LEU A 116 -1.82 9.18 20.09
CA LEU A 116 -0.96 8.21 19.44
C LEU A 116 -1.17 8.29 17.92
N ASN A 117 -0.07 8.14 17.20
CA ASN A 117 -0.09 7.99 15.74
C ASN A 117 -0.02 6.51 15.33
N GLN A 118 -0.22 6.23 14.04
CA GLN A 118 -0.02 4.90 13.51
C GLN A 118 0.91 4.92 12.30
N ILE A 119 1.71 3.88 12.17
CA ILE A 119 2.48 3.55 10.98
C ILE A 119 1.79 2.34 10.38
N VAL A 120 1.28 2.49 9.16
CA VAL A 120 0.55 1.44 8.46
C VAL A 120 1.55 0.61 7.66
N ASP A 121 1.54 -0.70 7.89
CA ASP A 121 2.30 -1.67 7.10
C ASP A 121 1.52 -2.00 5.81
N VAL A 122 2.16 -1.80 4.67
CA VAL A 122 1.56 -2.09 3.36
C VAL A 122 2.42 -3.08 2.59
N VAL A 123 1.78 -3.94 1.79
CA VAL A 123 2.44 -5.01 1.03
C VAL A 123 2.18 -4.80 -0.47
N PRO A 124 2.95 -3.90 -1.14
CA PRO A 124 2.75 -3.61 -2.55
C PRO A 124 3.46 -4.58 -3.50
N ASN A 125 4.39 -5.39 -2.99
CA ASN A 125 5.30 -6.19 -3.79
C ASN A 125 4.69 -7.52 -4.27
N HIS A 126 3.77 -8.11 -3.53
CA HIS A 126 3.20 -9.41 -3.82
C HIS A 126 1.79 -9.56 -3.25
N MET A 127 1.09 -10.60 -3.74
CA MET A 127 -0.20 -11.02 -3.22
C MET A 127 -0.16 -12.52 -2.85
N GLY A 128 -1.06 -12.94 -1.96
CA GLY A 128 -1.28 -14.36 -1.68
C GLY A 128 -1.98 -15.01 -2.88
N VAL A 129 -1.38 -16.03 -3.46
CA VAL A 129 -1.92 -16.77 -4.63
C VAL A 129 -2.26 -18.22 -4.29
N VAL A 130 -1.99 -18.66 -3.07
CA VAL A 130 -2.29 -20.02 -2.61
C VAL A 130 -3.73 -20.10 -2.08
N GLY A 131 -4.46 -21.13 -2.48
CA GLY A 131 -5.87 -21.29 -2.13
C GLY A 131 -6.80 -20.41 -2.99
N ASN A 132 -8.12 -20.54 -2.82
CA ASN A 132 -9.14 -19.94 -3.69
C ASN A 132 -9.57 -18.53 -3.25
N ASN A 133 -8.69 -17.73 -2.63
CA ASN A 133 -9.10 -16.52 -1.94
C ASN A 133 -8.71 -15.22 -2.66
N ASN A 134 -7.87 -15.29 -3.71
CA ASN A 134 -7.47 -14.15 -4.52
C ASN A 134 -8.23 -14.15 -5.84
N SER A 135 -9.33 -13.40 -5.91
CA SER A 135 -10.18 -13.33 -7.11
C SER A 135 -9.44 -12.75 -8.32
N TRP A 136 -8.47 -11.85 -8.12
CA TRP A 136 -7.68 -11.28 -9.21
C TRP A 136 -6.78 -12.34 -9.85
N TRP A 137 -6.14 -13.15 -9.00
CA TRP A 137 -5.29 -14.24 -9.48
C TRP A 137 -6.10 -15.31 -10.22
N TYR A 138 -7.28 -15.67 -9.69
CA TYR A 138 -8.14 -16.64 -10.36
C TYR A 138 -8.67 -16.16 -11.70
N ASP A 139 -9.03 -14.88 -11.81
CA ASP A 139 -9.43 -14.31 -13.10
C ASP A 139 -8.27 -14.38 -14.10
N VAL A 140 -7.03 -14.14 -13.65
CA VAL A 140 -5.85 -14.29 -14.51
C VAL A 140 -5.62 -15.73 -14.93
N LEU A 141 -5.82 -16.71 -14.05
CA LEU A 141 -5.70 -18.13 -14.40
C LEU A 141 -6.78 -18.56 -15.41
N GLU A 142 -7.98 -18.02 -15.31
CA GLU A 142 -9.10 -18.34 -16.20
C GLU A 142 -9.00 -17.64 -17.56
N ASN A 143 -8.67 -16.37 -17.58
CA ASN A 143 -8.74 -15.49 -18.75
C ASN A 143 -7.37 -15.14 -19.36
N GLY A 144 -6.28 -15.55 -18.72
CA GLY A 144 -4.91 -15.32 -19.20
C GLY A 144 -4.60 -13.84 -19.42
N PRO A 145 -3.90 -13.49 -20.53
CA PRO A 145 -3.55 -12.11 -20.86
C PRO A 145 -4.74 -11.17 -21.05
N SER A 146 -5.96 -11.73 -21.27
CA SER A 146 -7.19 -10.96 -21.45
C SER A 146 -7.80 -10.50 -20.13
N SER A 147 -7.33 -11.01 -18.99
CA SER A 147 -7.76 -10.57 -17.68
C SER A 147 -7.43 -9.09 -17.46
N PRO A 148 -8.36 -8.28 -16.92
CA PRO A 148 -8.05 -6.91 -16.52
C PRO A 148 -7.01 -6.84 -15.40
N TYR A 149 -6.81 -7.94 -14.68
CA TYR A 149 -5.86 -8.06 -13.59
C TYR A 149 -4.48 -8.58 -14.02
N ALA A 150 -4.30 -9.05 -15.26
CA ALA A 150 -3.03 -9.60 -15.75
C ALA A 150 -1.84 -8.65 -15.53
N ARG A 151 -2.05 -7.35 -15.62
CA ARG A 151 -1.02 -6.31 -15.43
C ARG A 151 -0.54 -6.13 -13.98
N TYR A 152 -1.23 -6.72 -13.01
CA TYR A 152 -0.87 -6.63 -11.59
C TYR A 152 0.02 -7.78 -11.13
N PHE A 153 0.28 -8.75 -12.02
CA PHE A 153 1.11 -9.91 -11.76
C PHE A 153 2.27 -9.93 -12.76
N ASP A 154 3.46 -10.24 -12.26
CA ASP A 154 4.65 -10.37 -13.09
C ASP A 154 4.67 -11.76 -13.72
N ILE A 155 4.07 -11.87 -14.93
CA ILE A 155 3.87 -13.12 -15.64
C ILE A 155 4.59 -13.06 -16.99
N ASP A 156 5.45 -14.02 -17.24
CA ASP A 156 6.03 -14.23 -18.57
C ASP A 156 5.05 -14.96 -19.50
N TRP A 157 4.30 -14.19 -20.29
CA TRP A 157 3.35 -14.72 -21.25
C TRP A 157 4.00 -15.33 -22.50
N LYS A 158 5.30 -15.13 -22.72
CA LYS A 158 6.05 -15.62 -23.88
C LYS A 158 7.37 -16.23 -23.45
N PRO A 159 7.36 -17.26 -22.61
CA PRO A 159 8.60 -17.85 -22.11
C PRO A 159 9.43 -18.39 -23.29
N GLY A 160 10.74 -18.23 -23.21
CA GLY A 160 11.68 -18.71 -24.24
C GLY A 160 11.71 -20.24 -24.39
N ASN A 161 11.27 -20.97 -23.38
CA ASN A 161 11.09 -22.43 -23.44
C ASN A 161 9.69 -22.79 -23.95
N GLN A 162 9.64 -23.47 -25.11
CA GLN A 162 8.40 -23.85 -25.75
C GLN A 162 7.52 -24.82 -24.91
N GLU A 163 8.11 -25.61 -24.03
CA GLU A 163 7.37 -26.50 -23.11
C GLU A 163 6.54 -25.73 -22.07
N LEU A 164 6.86 -24.45 -21.85
CA LEU A 164 6.17 -23.58 -20.92
C LEU A 164 5.09 -22.71 -21.57
N LEU A 165 4.96 -22.76 -22.91
CA LEU A 165 3.92 -22.02 -23.62
C LEU A 165 2.52 -22.40 -23.12
N GLY A 166 1.71 -21.40 -22.81
CA GLY A 166 0.35 -21.58 -22.29
C GLY A 166 0.30 -21.92 -20.80
N LYS A 167 1.42 -21.90 -20.10
CA LYS A 167 1.48 -21.99 -18.64
C LYS A 167 1.66 -20.59 -18.03
N VAL A 168 1.06 -20.38 -16.88
CA VAL A 168 1.30 -19.18 -16.07
C VAL A 168 2.50 -19.44 -15.17
N LEU A 169 3.54 -18.64 -15.33
CA LEU A 169 4.79 -18.79 -14.62
C LEU A 169 5.07 -17.53 -13.80
#